data_609c3651612feb4fbb98e4faad1a85a0
#
_entry.id   609c3651612feb4fbb98e4faad1a85a0
#
_cell.length_a   1.000
_cell.length_b   1.000
_cell.length_c   1.000
_cell.angle_alpha   90.00
_cell.angle_beta   90.00
_cell.angle_gamma   90.00
#
_symmetry.space_group_name_H-M   'P 1'
#
loop_
_entity.id
_entity.type
_entity.pdbx_description
1 polymer ?
#
loop_
_entity_poly.entity_id
_entity_poly.type
_entity_poly.pdbx_seq_one_letter_code
_entity_poly.pdbx_strand_id
1 'polypeptide(L)'
;MRIISIGDLVLDYYYNNGKLLGINGGMSSHNIVANLANLGLDTAVIGACGNDSAGEIAIKSLEDLNVDTSNIKKVKNLNTRCFHINRLESGFTSKKRCPICNKKEWYEDSQINLETVLGLISKDDIVVLDNLNKINQKIINEINNKIMLDLGQYYELENYSDNKIKSIFKNHFTIININERVETYLKKRFNNINFLKADLIIITKGNKGADFIYKNKIIHKDLKRVEEVDPNGAGDAFFATIIYEYLKTEFNIDKAYEHAVEITSKVVKHIGARGHLNKLYKIKKVNNSCTCNDFELRKKPNRCSLNINHLESRILGALNTKAYSKLETIDFHKLNNAVFIGTGGSYAAACFASKIINAMYGTITIADEPRNIFYYNNSKIEKIFMFSYSGTTNDLLESTKNIENSKKTIITKGKLEKVSEKTQIPKNNIISYYSNANKGKEKGYLSFEGAIVPATLFLKLYHKDVDIFVKKSISYWKQYFDNYFANNQDLLKKVFRQSNIINIFYGDNTSCSAFDLESKFIESGIFNVLLHEKKNFSHGRFINYEHISPKINIYLKSKDVSKYEDKLLNYLHSGTNIIIESKYNGILCEYDLFIMAQYFIYYISKFLKLDMSKPSYSEAAMDVYFYKGEL
;
A
#
# COMPACT_ATOMS: atom_id res chain seq x y z
N MET A 1 -14.00 20.89 -5.99
CA MET A 1 -15.22 20.15 -5.52
C MET A 1 -14.71 19.00 -4.64
N ARG A 2 -14.95 19.08 -3.35
CA ARG A 2 -14.66 18.00 -2.39
C ARG A 2 -15.97 17.40 -1.90
N ILE A 3 -15.94 16.18 -1.41
CA ILE A 3 -17.09 15.57 -0.73
C ILE A 3 -16.81 15.54 0.76
N ILE A 4 -17.64 16.20 1.52
CA ILE A 4 -17.39 16.45 2.95
C ILE A 4 -18.45 15.72 3.78
N SER A 5 -18.01 14.89 4.71
CA SER A 5 -18.88 14.39 5.78
C SER A 5 -18.78 15.25 7.03
N ILE A 6 -19.89 15.40 7.73
CA ILE A 6 -19.96 16.22 8.95
C ILE A 6 -20.48 15.37 10.10
N GLY A 7 -19.70 15.33 11.20
CA GLY A 7 -20.10 14.56 12.38
C GLY A 7 -18.96 14.31 13.36
N ASP A 8 -19.31 13.97 14.59
CA ASP A 8 -18.32 13.56 15.58
C ASP A 8 -17.78 12.17 15.23
N LEU A 9 -16.48 11.96 15.43
CA LEU A 9 -15.84 10.69 15.14
C LEU A 9 -16.25 9.62 16.15
N VAL A 10 -16.31 8.40 15.67
CA VAL A 10 -16.66 7.21 16.44
C VAL A 10 -15.58 6.14 16.23
N LEU A 11 -15.27 5.40 17.27
CA LEU A 11 -14.43 4.21 17.22
C LEU A 11 -15.27 2.95 17.48
N ASP A 12 -15.23 2.01 16.56
CA ASP A 12 -15.93 0.73 16.65
C ASP A 12 -14.99 -0.36 17.16
N TYR A 13 -15.42 -1.06 18.22
CA TYR A 13 -14.78 -2.25 18.77
C TYR A 13 -15.51 -3.49 18.27
N TYR A 14 -14.82 -4.35 17.54
CA TYR A 14 -15.39 -5.56 16.95
C TYR A 14 -15.03 -6.79 17.76
N TYR A 15 -16.04 -7.53 18.20
CA TYR A 15 -15.92 -8.76 18.99
C TYR A 15 -16.51 -9.95 18.23
N ASN A 16 -16.00 -11.15 18.53
CA ASN A 16 -16.60 -12.41 18.16
C ASN A 16 -16.74 -13.26 19.41
N ASN A 17 -17.97 -13.61 19.80
CA ASN A 17 -18.27 -14.31 21.04
C ASN A 17 -17.53 -13.71 22.26
N GLY A 18 -17.60 -12.40 22.42
CA GLY A 18 -16.95 -11.66 23.50
C GLY A 18 -15.43 -11.45 23.39
N LYS A 19 -14.76 -12.07 22.41
CA LYS A 19 -13.31 -11.87 22.18
C LYS A 19 -13.07 -10.72 21.23
N LEU A 20 -12.31 -9.71 21.67
CA LEU A 20 -11.96 -8.56 20.85
C LEU A 20 -11.11 -8.98 19.63
N LEU A 21 -11.63 -8.70 18.44
CA LEU A 21 -10.95 -8.93 17.16
C LEU A 21 -10.06 -7.75 16.75
N GLY A 22 -10.50 -6.53 17.05
CA GLY A 22 -9.80 -5.29 16.73
C GLY A 22 -10.75 -4.11 16.74
N ILE A 23 -10.26 -2.96 16.31
CA ILE A 23 -10.97 -1.68 16.29
C ILE A 23 -10.83 -1.02 14.92
N ASN A 24 -11.76 -0.13 14.57
CA ASN A 24 -11.68 0.72 13.39
C ASN A 24 -12.53 1.97 13.58
N GLY A 25 -12.33 3.01 12.78
CA GLY A 25 -13.26 4.12 12.73
C GLY A 25 -14.65 3.69 12.27
N GLY A 26 -15.69 4.31 12.82
CA GLY A 26 -17.10 4.12 12.49
C GLY A 26 -17.76 5.41 12.00
N MET A 27 -19.09 5.49 12.13
CA MET A 27 -19.98 6.56 11.66
C MET A 27 -20.32 6.45 10.17
N SER A 28 -21.61 6.38 9.85
CA SER A 28 -22.09 6.14 8.46
C SER A 28 -21.58 7.20 7.48
N SER A 29 -21.71 8.50 7.78
CA SER A 29 -21.20 9.56 6.90
C SER A 29 -19.70 9.45 6.65
N HIS A 30 -18.93 9.07 7.68
CA HIS A 30 -17.47 8.88 7.54
C HIS A 30 -17.11 7.58 6.80
N ASN A 31 -17.93 6.53 6.92
CA ASN A 31 -17.77 5.31 6.13
C ASN A 31 -18.05 5.58 4.65
N ILE A 32 -19.07 6.43 4.36
CA ILE A 32 -19.42 6.84 2.99
C ILE A 32 -18.22 7.58 2.36
N VAL A 33 -17.67 8.60 3.01
CA VAL A 33 -16.53 9.35 2.42
C VAL A 33 -15.25 8.50 2.36
N ALA A 34 -15.04 7.56 3.25
CA ALA A 34 -13.95 6.60 3.18
C ALA A 34 -14.05 5.69 1.94
N ASN A 35 -15.25 5.22 1.61
CA ASN A 35 -15.50 4.46 0.38
C ASN A 35 -15.33 5.34 -0.87
N LEU A 36 -15.78 6.60 -0.84
CA LEU A 36 -15.60 7.54 -1.94
C LEU A 36 -14.14 7.89 -2.19
N ALA A 37 -13.34 8.06 -1.12
CA ALA A 37 -11.88 8.23 -1.22
C ALA A 37 -11.21 7.01 -1.89
N ASN A 38 -11.63 5.80 -1.51
CA ASN A 38 -11.12 4.57 -2.14
C ASN A 38 -11.52 4.46 -3.62
N LEU A 39 -12.61 5.09 -4.03
CA LEU A 39 -13.03 5.22 -5.43
C LEU A 39 -12.32 6.37 -6.16
N GLY A 40 -11.38 7.06 -5.51
CA GLY A 40 -10.53 8.09 -6.12
C GLY A 40 -11.09 9.51 -6.07
N LEU A 41 -12.13 9.78 -5.27
CA LEU A 41 -12.67 11.12 -5.11
C LEU A 41 -11.96 11.88 -3.98
N ASP A 42 -11.90 13.20 -4.10
CA ASP A 42 -11.39 14.11 -3.08
C ASP A 42 -12.40 14.23 -1.94
N THR A 43 -12.03 13.79 -0.74
CA THR A 43 -12.93 13.69 0.41
C THR A 43 -12.34 14.29 1.68
N ALA A 44 -13.21 14.85 2.52
CA ALA A 44 -12.82 15.45 3.79
C ALA A 44 -13.83 15.14 4.90
N VAL A 45 -13.38 15.25 6.15
CA VAL A 45 -14.22 15.19 7.34
C VAL A 45 -14.12 16.49 8.13
N ILE A 46 -15.27 17.08 8.44
CA ILE A 46 -15.39 18.15 9.43
C ILE A 46 -16.05 17.55 10.67
N GLY A 47 -15.30 17.49 11.77
CA GLY A 47 -15.78 16.77 12.93
C GLY A 47 -15.06 17.09 14.23
N ALA A 48 -15.41 16.34 15.29
CA ALA A 48 -14.73 16.39 16.56
C ALA A 48 -14.56 15.00 17.17
N CYS A 49 -13.55 14.85 18.01
CA CYS A 49 -13.33 13.65 18.82
C CYS A 49 -12.69 14.03 20.17
N GLY A 50 -12.61 13.10 21.10
CA GLY A 50 -11.81 13.25 22.30
C GLY A 50 -10.32 13.34 22.01
N ASN A 51 -9.56 13.95 22.91
CA ASN A 51 -8.10 13.93 22.85
C ASN A 51 -7.55 12.68 23.55
N ASP A 52 -7.93 11.51 23.04
CA ASP A 52 -7.60 10.19 23.57
C ASP A 52 -7.12 9.23 22.47
N SER A 53 -6.64 8.05 22.85
CA SER A 53 -6.17 7.04 21.90
C SER A 53 -7.27 6.58 20.93
N ALA A 54 -8.53 6.61 21.35
CA ALA A 54 -9.67 6.24 20.51
C ALA A 54 -9.87 7.28 19.38
N GLY A 55 -9.79 8.58 19.71
CA GLY A 55 -9.85 9.67 18.73
C GLY A 55 -8.69 9.63 17.75
N GLU A 56 -7.48 9.35 18.22
CA GLU A 56 -6.31 9.22 17.35
C GLU A 56 -6.48 8.09 16.31
N ILE A 57 -7.07 6.96 16.73
CA ILE A 57 -7.29 5.85 15.81
C ILE A 57 -8.47 6.13 14.87
N ALA A 58 -9.52 6.78 15.34
CA ALA A 58 -10.63 7.18 14.49
C ALA A 58 -10.16 8.12 13.37
N ILE A 59 -9.31 9.11 13.68
CA ILE A 59 -8.66 9.99 12.70
C ILE A 59 -7.77 9.17 11.77
N LYS A 60 -6.84 8.40 12.34
CA LYS A 60 -5.89 7.60 11.56
C LYS A 60 -6.58 6.65 10.58
N SER A 61 -7.72 6.09 10.95
CA SER A 61 -8.47 5.17 10.08
C SER A 61 -9.00 5.84 8.79
N LEU A 62 -9.17 7.16 8.81
CA LEU A 62 -9.53 7.98 7.66
C LEU A 62 -8.28 8.42 6.88
N GLU A 63 -7.22 8.85 7.57
CA GLU A 63 -5.95 9.22 6.96
C GLU A 63 -5.32 8.04 6.18
N ASP A 64 -5.40 6.83 6.72
CA ASP A 64 -4.91 5.60 6.05
C ASP A 64 -5.69 5.29 4.73
N LEU A 65 -6.82 5.97 4.50
CA LEU A 65 -7.65 5.90 3.29
C LEU A 65 -7.62 7.19 2.46
N ASN A 66 -6.67 8.09 2.74
CA ASN A 66 -6.48 9.37 2.04
C ASN A 66 -7.65 10.37 2.18
N VAL A 67 -8.44 10.27 3.24
CA VAL A 67 -9.46 11.27 3.58
C VAL A 67 -8.79 12.45 4.28
N ASP A 68 -9.08 13.69 3.88
CA ASP A 68 -8.60 14.89 4.57
C ASP A 68 -9.24 15.01 5.96
N THR A 69 -8.42 14.97 6.99
CA THR A 69 -8.81 15.05 8.42
C THR A 69 -8.38 16.35 9.09
N SER A 70 -7.87 17.31 8.32
CA SER A 70 -7.31 18.57 8.84
C SER A 70 -8.30 19.41 9.66
N ASN A 71 -9.61 19.22 9.41
CA ASN A 71 -10.70 19.95 10.05
C ASN A 71 -11.37 19.15 11.20
N ILE A 72 -10.66 18.21 11.79
CA ILE A 72 -11.14 17.46 12.95
C ILE A 72 -10.61 18.08 14.23
N LYS A 73 -11.52 18.54 15.08
CA LYS A 73 -11.21 19.14 16.39
C LYS A 73 -11.00 18.06 17.45
N LYS A 74 -9.81 18.04 18.08
CA LYS A 74 -9.56 17.23 19.30
C LYS A 74 -9.97 18.02 20.53
N VAL A 75 -10.94 17.53 21.28
CA VAL A 75 -11.50 18.20 22.45
C VAL A 75 -10.88 17.65 23.74
N LYS A 76 -10.23 18.53 24.53
CA LYS A 76 -9.62 18.15 25.81
C LYS A 76 -10.68 17.72 26.83
N ASN A 77 -10.34 16.77 27.68
CA ASN A 77 -11.19 16.25 28.77
C ASN A 77 -12.51 15.58 28.30
N LEU A 78 -12.59 15.20 27.04
CA LEU A 78 -13.69 14.41 26.51
C LEU A 78 -13.17 13.10 25.94
N ASN A 79 -13.96 12.05 26.07
CA ASN A 79 -13.68 10.75 25.50
C ASN A 79 -14.35 10.61 24.14
N THR A 80 -13.65 9.99 23.19
CA THR A 80 -14.21 9.68 21.87
C THR A 80 -15.36 8.69 21.98
N ARG A 81 -16.40 8.88 21.17
CA ARG A 81 -17.53 7.96 21.12
C ARG A 81 -17.07 6.57 20.67
N CYS A 82 -17.56 5.55 21.37
CA CYS A 82 -17.23 4.16 21.07
C CYS A 82 -18.49 3.30 20.94
N PHE A 83 -18.47 2.38 19.97
CA PHE A 83 -19.47 1.32 19.85
C PHE A 83 -18.80 -0.03 20.02
N HIS A 84 -19.47 -0.92 20.76
CA HIS A 84 -19.00 -2.28 20.98
C HIS A 84 -19.91 -3.23 20.21
N ILE A 85 -19.43 -3.73 19.08
CA ILE A 85 -20.16 -4.57 18.13
C ILE A 85 -19.70 -6.00 18.33
N ASN A 86 -20.60 -6.86 18.85
CA ASN A 86 -20.28 -8.25 19.15
C ASN A 86 -21.08 -9.17 18.23
N ARG A 87 -20.38 -10.01 17.49
CA ARG A 87 -20.96 -11.10 16.72
C ARG A 87 -21.20 -12.29 17.65
N LEU A 88 -22.43 -12.78 17.67
CA LEU A 88 -22.87 -13.98 18.39
C LEU A 88 -23.42 -14.99 17.38
N GLU A 89 -23.57 -16.23 17.76
CA GLU A 89 -24.24 -17.23 16.92
C GLU A 89 -25.69 -16.84 16.58
N SER A 90 -26.35 -16.11 17.49
CA SER A 90 -27.72 -15.59 17.32
C SER A 90 -27.83 -14.29 16.54
N GLY A 91 -26.71 -13.74 16.02
CA GLY A 91 -26.66 -12.46 15.31
C GLY A 91 -25.70 -11.44 15.92
N PHE A 92 -25.96 -10.13 15.71
CA PHE A 92 -25.11 -9.05 16.17
C PHE A 92 -25.74 -8.27 17.32
N THR A 93 -24.92 -7.88 18.30
CA THR A 93 -25.30 -6.88 19.31
C THR A 93 -24.39 -5.67 19.18
N SER A 94 -24.97 -4.47 19.20
CA SER A 94 -24.22 -3.21 19.29
C SER A 94 -24.56 -2.52 20.61
N LYS A 95 -23.54 -2.23 21.39
CA LYS A 95 -23.69 -1.58 22.70
C LYS A 95 -22.88 -0.29 22.74
N LYS A 96 -23.52 0.74 23.31
CA LYS A 96 -22.89 2.04 23.61
C LYS A 96 -22.14 2.05 24.93
N ARG A 97 -22.04 0.92 25.62
CA ARG A 97 -21.35 0.75 26.90
C ARG A 97 -20.28 -0.32 26.75
N CYS A 98 -19.14 -0.08 27.37
CA CYS A 98 -18.09 -1.06 27.40
C CYS A 98 -18.56 -2.36 28.05
N PRO A 99 -18.38 -3.53 27.43
CA PRO A 99 -18.77 -4.80 28.02
C PRO A 99 -17.92 -5.20 29.25
N ILE A 100 -16.79 -4.53 29.48
CA ILE A 100 -15.86 -4.83 30.57
C ILE A 100 -16.13 -3.93 31.79
N CYS A 101 -16.13 -2.59 31.60
CA CYS A 101 -16.29 -1.63 32.72
C CYS A 101 -17.68 -1.01 32.81
N ASN A 102 -18.56 -1.30 31.87
CA ASN A 102 -19.94 -0.81 31.78
C ASN A 102 -20.08 0.74 31.73
N LYS A 103 -18.99 1.48 31.56
CA LYS A 103 -19.03 2.93 31.42
C LYS A 103 -19.60 3.34 30.06
N LYS A 104 -20.44 4.39 30.08
CA LYS A 104 -20.82 5.15 28.89
C LYS A 104 -19.77 6.24 28.71
N GLU A 105 -18.96 6.14 27.67
CA GLU A 105 -17.73 6.91 27.52
C GLU A 105 -17.80 7.99 26.46
N TRP A 106 -18.93 8.62 26.28
CA TRP A 106 -19.03 9.73 25.34
C TRP A 106 -19.85 10.89 25.88
N TYR A 107 -19.64 12.03 25.28
CA TYR A 107 -20.48 13.23 25.45
C TYR A 107 -21.80 13.03 24.67
N GLU A 108 -22.87 13.65 25.18
CA GLU A 108 -24.23 13.51 24.59
C GLU A 108 -24.41 14.45 23.41
N ASP A 109 -23.95 15.70 23.53
CA ASP A 109 -24.05 16.71 22.49
C ASP A 109 -22.84 16.72 21.56
N SER A 110 -23.06 17.03 20.28
CA SER A 110 -21.98 17.21 19.33
C SER A 110 -21.09 18.39 19.73
N GLN A 111 -19.79 18.19 19.59
CA GLN A 111 -18.76 19.20 19.88
C GLN A 111 -18.39 20.06 18.65
N ILE A 112 -19.16 19.93 17.57
CA ILE A 112 -18.99 20.68 16.35
C ILE A 112 -19.65 22.04 16.49
N ASN A 113 -18.95 23.12 16.14
CA ASN A 113 -19.51 24.46 16.09
C ASN A 113 -20.06 24.74 14.68
N LEU A 114 -21.32 25.17 14.60
CA LEU A 114 -22.01 25.43 13.32
C LEU A 114 -21.29 26.49 12.47
N GLU A 115 -20.90 27.61 13.07
CA GLU A 115 -20.22 28.71 12.36
C GLU A 115 -18.89 28.25 11.76
N THR A 116 -18.14 27.43 12.52
CA THR A 116 -16.91 26.82 12.04
C THR A 116 -17.18 25.91 10.84
N VAL A 117 -18.22 25.08 10.92
CA VAL A 117 -18.60 24.18 9.81
C VAL A 117 -18.96 24.97 8.56
N LEU A 118 -19.83 25.98 8.72
CA LEU A 118 -20.25 26.80 7.58
C LEU A 118 -19.09 27.57 6.93
N GLY A 119 -18.12 28.01 7.74
CA GLY A 119 -16.90 28.67 7.24
C GLY A 119 -15.91 27.74 6.53
N LEU A 120 -16.02 26.44 6.69
CA LEU A 120 -15.14 25.43 6.08
C LEU A 120 -15.73 24.79 4.81
N ILE A 121 -17.02 24.97 4.56
CA ILE A 121 -17.69 24.45 3.36
C ILE A 121 -17.57 25.46 2.23
N SER A 122 -16.93 25.08 1.14
CA SER A 122 -16.85 25.88 -0.08
C SER A 122 -18.12 25.70 -0.94
N LYS A 123 -18.45 26.69 -1.75
CA LYS A 123 -19.68 26.71 -2.60
C LYS A 123 -19.83 25.47 -3.49
N ASP A 124 -18.72 24.91 -3.95
CA ASP A 124 -18.71 23.77 -4.87
C ASP A 124 -18.56 22.41 -4.14
N ASP A 125 -18.51 22.41 -2.82
CA ASP A 125 -18.40 21.17 -2.05
C ASP A 125 -19.75 20.43 -1.99
N ILE A 126 -19.68 19.11 -1.86
CA ILE A 126 -20.84 18.24 -1.66
C ILE A 126 -20.86 17.79 -0.20
N VAL A 127 -22.00 17.88 0.45
CA VAL A 127 -22.14 17.56 1.87
C VAL A 127 -22.85 16.23 2.05
N VAL A 128 -22.23 15.32 2.82
CA VAL A 128 -22.80 14.02 3.19
C VAL A 128 -23.21 14.04 4.65
N LEU A 129 -24.47 13.74 4.92
CA LEU A 129 -25.07 13.67 6.25
C LEU A 129 -25.70 12.30 6.47
N ASP A 130 -25.60 11.75 7.68
CA ASP A 130 -26.15 10.42 8.03
C ASP A 130 -27.27 10.47 9.08
N ASN A 131 -27.68 11.67 9.49
CA ASN A 131 -28.74 11.87 10.46
C ASN A 131 -29.33 13.30 10.38
N LEU A 132 -30.43 13.51 11.10
CA LEU A 132 -31.12 14.79 11.19
C LEU A 132 -31.02 15.41 12.59
N ASN A 133 -29.84 15.36 13.21
CA ASN A 133 -29.61 16.05 14.48
C ASN A 133 -29.71 17.58 14.34
N LYS A 134 -29.74 18.30 15.47
CA LYS A 134 -29.95 19.76 15.49
C LYS A 134 -28.94 20.55 14.64
N ILE A 135 -27.68 20.07 14.56
CA ILE A 135 -26.63 20.74 13.78
C ILE A 135 -26.89 20.49 12.29
N ASN A 136 -27.12 19.25 11.90
CA ASN A 136 -27.36 18.88 10.50
C ASN A 136 -28.62 19.59 9.95
N GLN A 137 -29.69 19.73 10.77
CA GLN A 137 -30.85 20.51 10.36
C GLN A 137 -30.53 21.99 10.09
N LYS A 138 -29.67 22.62 10.92
CA LYS A 138 -29.22 23.99 10.68
C LYS A 138 -28.37 24.07 9.41
N ILE A 139 -27.46 23.16 9.21
CA ILE A 139 -26.64 23.08 7.99
C ILE A 139 -27.54 22.98 6.75
N ILE A 140 -28.52 22.08 6.75
CA ILE A 140 -29.49 21.90 5.64
C ILE A 140 -30.22 23.21 5.31
N ASN A 141 -30.50 24.03 6.32
CA ASN A 141 -31.21 25.30 6.10
C ASN A 141 -30.30 26.46 5.64
N GLU A 142 -29.01 26.40 5.94
CA GLU A 142 -28.08 27.53 5.74
C GLU A 142 -27.23 27.38 4.45
N ILE A 143 -27.07 26.15 3.91
CA ILE A 143 -26.23 25.92 2.74
C ILE A 143 -27.07 25.72 1.45
N ASN A 144 -26.52 26.14 0.32
CA ASN A 144 -27.07 25.87 -1.02
C ASN A 144 -26.28 24.76 -1.76
N ASN A 145 -25.49 24.02 -1.07
CA ASN A 145 -24.66 22.95 -1.61
C ASN A 145 -25.48 21.70 -1.97
N LYS A 146 -24.94 20.84 -2.81
CA LYS A 146 -25.50 19.51 -3.02
C LYS A 146 -25.42 18.71 -1.71
N ILE A 147 -26.58 18.22 -1.24
CA ILE A 147 -26.67 17.44 -0.01
C ILE A 147 -27.04 16.00 -0.34
N MET A 148 -26.22 15.07 0.16
CA MET A 148 -26.44 13.63 0.14
C MET A 148 -26.82 13.18 1.55
N LEU A 149 -28.04 12.71 1.75
CA LEU A 149 -28.55 12.30 3.06
C LEU A 149 -28.73 10.79 3.12
N ASP A 150 -28.07 10.14 4.08
CA ASP A 150 -28.32 8.76 4.47
C ASP A 150 -29.16 8.72 5.75
N LEU A 151 -30.42 8.37 5.65
CA LEU A 151 -31.33 8.27 6.79
C LEU A 151 -31.58 6.80 7.13
N GLY A 152 -30.61 6.18 7.79
CA GLY A 152 -30.65 4.76 8.14
C GLY A 152 -31.51 4.42 9.36
N GLN A 153 -31.93 5.40 10.19
CA GLN A 153 -32.59 5.18 11.46
C GLN A 153 -33.85 6.05 11.61
N TYR A 154 -35.01 5.41 11.75
CA TYR A 154 -36.29 6.11 11.89
C TYR A 154 -36.55 6.71 13.27
N TYR A 155 -35.97 6.17 14.35
CA TYR A 155 -36.19 6.65 15.72
C TYR A 155 -35.78 8.11 15.92
N GLU A 156 -34.92 8.65 15.08
CA GLU A 156 -34.60 10.06 15.11
C GLU A 156 -35.80 10.93 14.73
N LEU A 157 -36.67 10.44 13.84
CA LEU A 157 -37.88 11.12 13.41
C LEU A 157 -39.03 11.04 14.43
N GLU A 158 -38.98 10.08 15.35
CA GLU A 158 -40.05 9.91 16.37
C GLU A 158 -40.18 11.13 17.28
N ASN A 159 -39.07 11.82 17.52
CA ASN A 159 -39.00 12.99 18.39
C ASN A 159 -39.45 14.29 17.73
N TYR A 160 -39.81 14.27 16.43
CA TYR A 160 -40.24 15.44 15.68
C TYR A 160 -41.72 15.42 15.35
N SER A 161 -42.36 16.58 15.40
CA SER A 161 -43.73 16.74 14.90
C SER A 161 -43.79 16.57 13.38
N ASP A 162 -44.96 16.23 12.85
CA ASP A 162 -45.20 16.09 11.40
C ASP A 162 -44.82 17.33 10.62
N ASN A 163 -45.16 18.51 11.14
CA ASN A 163 -44.82 19.80 10.53
C ASN A 163 -43.29 19.99 10.50
N LYS A 164 -42.60 19.57 11.57
CA LYS A 164 -41.14 19.68 11.64
C LYS A 164 -40.48 18.76 10.61
N ILE A 165 -40.90 17.51 10.49
CA ILE A 165 -40.38 16.57 9.49
C ILE A 165 -40.61 17.14 8.08
N LYS A 166 -41.83 17.54 7.76
CA LYS A 166 -42.15 18.15 6.46
C LYS A 166 -41.34 19.42 6.17
N SER A 167 -41.05 20.23 7.21
CA SER A 167 -40.24 21.44 7.03
C SER A 167 -38.78 21.16 6.69
N ILE A 168 -38.17 20.08 7.24
CA ILE A 168 -36.81 19.66 6.91
C ILE A 168 -36.74 19.25 5.44
N PHE A 169 -37.68 18.46 4.98
CA PHE A 169 -37.72 17.96 3.61
C PHE A 169 -38.36 18.93 2.59
N LYS A 170 -38.65 20.17 2.99
CA LYS A 170 -38.95 21.27 2.01
C LYS A 170 -37.70 21.65 1.23
N ASN A 171 -36.52 21.55 1.83
CA ASN A 171 -35.24 21.76 1.16
C ASN A 171 -35.03 20.64 0.12
N HIS A 172 -34.37 21.00 -0.96
CA HIS A 172 -34.04 20.04 -2.00
C HIS A 172 -32.75 19.32 -1.70
N PHE A 173 -32.80 17.99 -1.68
CA PHE A 173 -31.62 17.13 -1.55
C PHE A 173 -31.20 16.61 -2.93
N THR A 174 -29.94 16.39 -3.13
CA THR A 174 -29.47 15.76 -4.37
C THR A 174 -29.78 14.26 -4.33
N ILE A 175 -29.40 13.56 -3.25
CA ILE A 175 -29.76 12.15 -3.06
C ILE A 175 -30.26 11.95 -1.62
N ILE A 176 -31.32 11.20 -1.45
CA ILE A 176 -31.77 10.68 -0.16
C ILE A 176 -31.71 9.16 -0.23
N ASN A 177 -30.97 8.54 0.70
CA ASN A 177 -30.98 7.11 0.94
C ASN A 177 -31.75 6.80 2.23
N ILE A 178 -32.72 5.91 2.15
CA ILE A 178 -33.47 5.37 3.29
C ILE A 178 -33.50 3.85 3.21
N ASN A 179 -33.74 3.17 4.32
CA ASN A 179 -33.98 1.74 4.29
C ASN A 179 -35.50 1.41 4.37
N GLU A 180 -35.86 0.14 4.12
CA GLU A 180 -37.26 -0.34 4.16
C GLU A 180 -37.97 -0.03 5.50
N ARG A 181 -37.24 0.05 6.61
CA ARG A 181 -37.82 0.36 7.93
C ARG A 181 -38.21 1.83 8.02
N VAL A 182 -37.37 2.74 7.52
CA VAL A 182 -37.64 4.17 7.46
C VAL A 182 -38.79 4.45 6.49
N GLU A 183 -38.79 3.82 5.32
CA GLU A 183 -39.88 3.90 4.37
C GLU A 183 -41.21 3.49 5.00
N THR A 184 -41.28 2.35 5.64
CA THR A 184 -42.46 1.82 6.32
C THR A 184 -42.96 2.78 7.39
N TYR A 185 -42.04 3.30 8.21
CA TYR A 185 -42.39 4.30 9.24
C TYR A 185 -42.99 5.58 8.64
N LEU A 186 -42.37 6.12 7.59
CA LEU A 186 -42.84 7.34 6.93
C LEU A 186 -44.19 7.10 6.24
N LYS A 187 -44.38 5.98 5.55
CA LYS A 187 -45.67 5.64 4.93
C LYS A 187 -46.79 5.44 5.97
N LYS A 188 -46.49 4.83 7.10
CA LYS A 188 -47.47 4.71 8.20
C LYS A 188 -47.84 6.05 8.78
N ARG A 189 -46.93 7.01 8.87
CA ARG A 189 -47.13 8.33 9.47
C ARG A 189 -47.74 9.37 8.52
N PHE A 190 -47.40 9.28 7.24
CA PHE A 190 -47.78 10.30 6.23
C PHE A 190 -48.54 9.75 5.02
N ASN A 191 -48.92 8.46 5.03
CA ASN A 191 -49.54 7.69 3.95
C ASN A 191 -48.65 7.52 2.69
N ASN A 192 -47.65 8.34 2.49
CA ASN A 192 -46.69 8.26 1.37
C ASN A 192 -45.36 8.94 1.75
N ILE A 193 -44.40 8.91 0.83
CA ILE A 193 -43.08 9.57 0.96
C ILE A 193 -42.87 10.68 -0.07
N ASN A 194 -43.93 11.15 -0.75
CA ASN A 194 -43.85 12.14 -1.84
C ASN A 194 -43.40 13.55 -1.37
N PHE A 195 -43.39 13.78 -0.05
CA PHE A 195 -42.85 15.01 0.54
C PHE A 195 -41.31 15.04 0.60
N LEU A 196 -40.64 13.91 0.39
CA LEU A 196 -39.17 13.86 0.26
C LEU A 196 -38.80 14.47 -1.09
N LYS A 197 -38.10 15.61 -1.05
CA LYS A 197 -37.65 16.28 -2.27
C LYS A 197 -36.18 15.99 -2.54
N ALA A 198 -35.93 15.21 -3.58
CA ALA A 198 -34.57 14.89 -4.03
C ALA A 198 -34.55 14.57 -5.53
N ASP A 199 -33.39 14.75 -6.18
CA ASP A 199 -33.18 14.30 -7.56
C ASP A 199 -33.25 12.79 -7.67
N LEU A 200 -32.74 12.08 -6.63
CA LEU A 200 -32.75 10.64 -6.52
C LEU A 200 -33.11 10.21 -5.10
N ILE A 201 -34.09 9.33 -4.94
CA ILE A 201 -34.39 8.66 -3.68
C ILE A 201 -34.07 7.17 -3.83
N ILE A 202 -33.34 6.62 -2.89
CA ILE A 202 -32.97 5.21 -2.84
C ILE A 202 -33.64 4.59 -1.62
N ILE A 203 -34.25 3.42 -1.78
CA ILE A 203 -34.85 2.66 -0.71
C ILE A 203 -34.21 1.29 -0.67
N THR A 204 -33.25 1.10 0.24
CA THR A 204 -32.55 -0.18 0.38
C THR A 204 -33.41 -1.19 1.15
N LYS A 205 -33.52 -2.42 0.62
CA LYS A 205 -34.38 -3.50 1.14
C LYS A 205 -33.59 -4.75 1.55
N GLY A 206 -32.31 -4.57 1.86
CA GLY A 206 -31.40 -5.66 2.23
C GLY A 206 -31.30 -6.71 1.12
N ASN A 207 -31.55 -7.97 1.45
CA ASN A 207 -31.49 -9.08 0.49
C ASN A 207 -32.59 -9.06 -0.59
N LYS A 208 -33.55 -8.14 -0.50
CA LYS A 208 -34.59 -7.90 -1.53
C LYS A 208 -34.16 -6.85 -2.57
N GLY A 209 -32.94 -6.32 -2.47
CA GLY A 209 -32.44 -5.32 -3.40
C GLY A 209 -32.74 -3.88 -3.01
N ALA A 210 -33.10 -3.02 -3.98
CA ALA A 210 -33.39 -1.61 -3.75
C ALA A 210 -34.38 -1.03 -4.76
N ASP A 211 -35.17 -0.04 -4.32
CA ASP A 211 -35.98 0.81 -5.19
C ASP A 211 -35.27 2.15 -5.42
N PHE A 212 -35.35 2.66 -6.64
CA PHE A 212 -34.84 3.95 -7.06
C PHE A 212 -36.04 4.81 -7.55
N ILE A 213 -36.23 5.97 -6.93
CA ILE A 213 -37.18 6.98 -7.43
C ILE A 213 -36.36 8.06 -8.13
N TYR A 214 -36.39 8.04 -9.45
CA TYR A 214 -35.63 8.95 -10.31
C TYR A 214 -36.45 9.46 -11.46
N LYS A 215 -36.46 10.77 -11.69
CA LYS A 215 -37.27 11.41 -12.75
C LYS A 215 -38.74 10.95 -12.71
N ASN A 216 -39.33 10.93 -11.51
CA ASN A 216 -40.71 10.50 -11.23
C ASN A 216 -41.04 9.03 -11.62
N LYS A 217 -40.03 8.17 -11.79
CA LYS A 217 -40.21 6.76 -12.04
C LYS A 217 -39.67 5.96 -10.87
N ILE A 218 -40.35 4.87 -10.52
CA ILE A 218 -39.88 3.91 -9.53
C ILE A 218 -39.30 2.73 -10.29
N ILE A 219 -38.02 2.42 -10.02
CA ILE A 219 -37.27 1.31 -10.63
C ILE A 219 -36.84 0.39 -9.53
N HIS A 220 -37.29 -0.86 -9.54
CA HIS A 220 -36.87 -1.90 -8.62
C HIS A 220 -35.67 -2.67 -9.18
N LYS A 221 -34.72 -3.04 -8.30
CA LYS A 221 -33.59 -3.88 -8.60
C LYS A 221 -33.47 -4.99 -7.59
N ASP A 222 -33.53 -6.22 -8.06
CA ASP A 222 -33.38 -7.43 -7.24
C ASP A 222 -31.90 -7.72 -6.92
N LEU A 223 -31.62 -8.22 -5.71
CA LEU A 223 -30.28 -8.64 -5.29
C LEU A 223 -30.12 -10.16 -5.40
N LYS A 224 -29.13 -10.61 -6.11
CA LYS A 224 -28.68 -12.01 -6.04
C LYS A 224 -28.02 -12.26 -4.67
N ARG A 225 -28.39 -13.36 -4.01
CA ARG A 225 -27.89 -13.71 -2.66
C ARG A 225 -26.36 -13.79 -2.64
N VAL A 226 -25.74 -13.14 -1.67
CA VAL A 226 -24.30 -13.13 -1.41
C VAL A 226 -24.07 -13.78 -0.04
N GLU A 227 -23.01 -14.56 0.08
CA GLU A 227 -22.56 -15.09 1.38
C GLU A 227 -22.06 -13.94 2.26
N GLU A 228 -22.61 -13.82 3.46
CA GLU A 228 -22.39 -12.71 4.37
C GLU A 228 -21.61 -13.14 5.61
N VAL A 229 -20.52 -12.45 5.90
CA VAL A 229 -19.74 -12.58 7.12
C VAL A 229 -20.13 -11.48 8.13
N ASP A 230 -20.23 -10.23 7.67
CA ASP A 230 -20.60 -9.08 8.51
C ASP A 230 -21.34 -8.03 7.65
N PRO A 231 -22.61 -7.69 7.97
CA PRO A 231 -23.38 -6.69 7.22
C PRO A 231 -23.01 -5.25 7.53
N ASN A 232 -22.17 -5.00 8.53
CA ASN A 232 -21.81 -3.63 8.92
C ASN A 232 -21.10 -2.88 7.79
N GLY A 233 -21.62 -1.68 7.47
CA GLY A 233 -21.09 -0.83 6.41
C GLY A 233 -21.56 -1.17 5.00
N ALA A 234 -22.38 -2.22 4.82
CA ALA A 234 -22.93 -2.57 3.51
C ALA A 234 -23.76 -1.43 2.90
N GLY A 235 -24.64 -0.82 3.70
CA GLY A 235 -25.44 0.35 3.29
C GLY A 235 -24.58 1.55 2.97
N ASP A 236 -23.57 1.84 3.80
CA ASP A 236 -22.65 2.96 3.60
C ASP A 236 -21.87 2.82 2.28
N ALA A 237 -21.37 1.64 1.99
CA ALA A 237 -20.62 1.36 0.76
C ALA A 237 -21.53 1.35 -0.48
N PHE A 238 -22.74 0.82 -0.35
CA PHE A 238 -23.74 0.86 -1.38
C PHE A 238 -24.05 2.32 -1.76
N PHE A 239 -24.38 3.13 -0.76
CA PHE A 239 -24.72 4.54 -0.97
C PHE A 239 -23.54 5.33 -1.52
N ALA A 240 -22.32 5.13 -1.00
CA ALA A 240 -21.10 5.73 -1.53
C ALA A 240 -20.92 5.43 -3.02
N THR A 241 -21.12 4.16 -3.43
CA THR A 241 -20.96 3.78 -4.84
C THR A 241 -22.04 4.41 -5.72
N ILE A 242 -23.28 4.53 -5.24
CA ILE A 242 -24.32 5.25 -5.99
C ILE A 242 -23.98 6.74 -6.11
N ILE A 243 -23.48 7.39 -5.06
CA ILE A 243 -23.01 8.79 -5.13
C ILE A 243 -21.91 8.92 -6.19
N TYR A 244 -20.91 8.01 -6.17
CA TYR A 244 -19.83 8.01 -7.15
C TYR A 244 -20.35 7.92 -8.59
N GLU A 245 -21.27 7.01 -8.86
CA GLU A 245 -21.86 6.85 -10.20
C GLU A 245 -22.76 8.05 -10.59
N TYR A 246 -23.47 8.62 -9.62
CA TYR A 246 -24.32 9.80 -9.85
C TYR A 246 -23.51 11.05 -10.25
N LEU A 247 -22.30 11.16 -9.75
CA LEU A 247 -21.41 12.29 -10.06
C LEU A 247 -20.72 12.17 -11.43
N LYS A 248 -20.86 11.05 -12.14
CA LYS A 248 -20.40 10.91 -13.53
C LYS A 248 -21.29 11.69 -14.49
N THR A 249 -20.77 11.97 -15.66
CA THR A 249 -21.44 12.77 -16.70
C THR A 249 -22.79 12.17 -17.13
N GLU A 250 -22.90 10.84 -17.14
CA GLU A 250 -24.12 10.11 -17.51
C GLU A 250 -24.49 9.12 -16.42
N PHE A 251 -25.48 9.46 -15.61
CA PHE A 251 -25.99 8.58 -14.58
C PHE A 251 -26.91 7.50 -15.17
N ASN A 252 -26.55 6.24 -14.96
CA ASN A 252 -27.33 5.07 -15.34
C ASN A 252 -27.57 4.18 -14.11
N ILE A 253 -28.83 3.99 -13.76
CA ILE A 253 -29.23 3.24 -12.55
C ILE A 253 -28.78 1.79 -12.61
N ASP A 254 -28.84 1.13 -13.79
CA ASP A 254 -28.45 -0.29 -13.92
C ASP A 254 -26.97 -0.47 -13.62
N LYS A 255 -26.13 0.31 -14.26
CA LYS A 255 -24.68 0.29 -14.03
C LYS A 255 -24.32 0.69 -12.60
N ALA A 256 -24.99 1.71 -12.06
CA ALA A 256 -24.77 2.16 -10.70
C ALA A 256 -25.13 1.08 -9.68
N TYR A 257 -26.25 0.40 -9.89
CA TYR A 257 -26.68 -0.70 -9.04
C TYR A 257 -25.73 -1.89 -9.10
N GLU A 258 -25.34 -2.33 -10.31
CA GLU A 258 -24.39 -3.44 -10.49
C GLU A 258 -23.06 -3.16 -9.79
N HIS A 259 -22.50 -1.97 -9.97
CA HIS A 259 -21.28 -1.55 -9.32
C HIS A 259 -21.44 -1.49 -7.79
N ALA A 260 -22.56 -0.93 -7.29
CA ALA A 260 -22.83 -0.88 -5.86
C ALA A 260 -22.98 -2.29 -5.25
N VAL A 261 -23.60 -3.25 -5.94
CA VAL A 261 -23.69 -4.64 -5.52
C VAL A 261 -22.32 -5.30 -5.49
N GLU A 262 -21.48 -5.07 -6.49
CA GLU A 262 -20.11 -5.60 -6.52
C GLU A 262 -19.29 -5.13 -5.30
N ILE A 263 -19.28 -3.82 -5.03
CA ILE A 263 -18.55 -3.25 -3.88
C ILE A 263 -19.13 -3.77 -2.56
N THR A 264 -20.45 -3.74 -2.40
CA THR A 264 -21.13 -4.22 -1.18
C THR A 264 -20.86 -5.71 -0.92
N SER A 265 -20.79 -6.51 -1.98
CA SER A 265 -20.43 -7.93 -1.87
C SER A 265 -19.02 -8.16 -1.33
N LYS A 266 -18.09 -7.22 -1.56
CA LYS A 266 -16.75 -7.24 -0.95
C LYS A 266 -16.82 -6.83 0.53
N VAL A 267 -17.65 -5.83 0.87
CA VAL A 267 -17.82 -5.35 2.25
C VAL A 267 -18.30 -6.48 3.16
N VAL A 268 -19.38 -7.13 2.81
CA VAL A 268 -20.02 -8.14 3.67
C VAL A 268 -19.17 -9.39 3.92
N LYS A 269 -18.11 -9.58 3.15
CA LYS A 269 -17.12 -10.66 3.36
C LYS A 269 -16.05 -10.32 4.40
N HIS A 270 -16.03 -9.10 4.93
CA HIS A 270 -15.04 -8.64 5.90
C HIS A 270 -15.71 -8.20 7.20
N ILE A 271 -14.96 -8.23 8.30
CA ILE A 271 -15.46 -7.75 9.59
C ILE A 271 -15.25 -6.24 9.69
N GLY A 272 -16.32 -5.52 10.02
CA GLY A 272 -16.33 -4.08 10.23
C GLY A 272 -16.61 -3.27 8.99
N ALA A 273 -17.22 -2.10 9.19
CA ALA A 273 -17.72 -1.24 8.13
C ALA A 273 -16.66 -0.79 7.10
N ARG A 274 -15.39 -0.77 7.49
CA ARG A 274 -14.24 -0.46 6.62
C ARG A 274 -13.29 -1.64 6.47
N GLY A 275 -13.70 -2.86 6.88
CA GLY A 275 -12.82 -4.04 6.88
C GLY A 275 -12.31 -4.46 5.50
N HIS A 276 -13.02 -4.12 4.44
CA HIS A 276 -12.62 -4.33 3.05
C HIS A 276 -11.61 -3.27 2.56
N LEU A 277 -11.59 -2.08 3.17
CA LEU A 277 -10.67 -0.98 2.83
C LEU A 277 -9.37 -1.08 3.63
N ASN A 278 -9.48 -1.23 4.95
CA ASN A 278 -8.34 -1.38 5.82
C ASN A 278 -8.60 -2.45 6.90
N LYS A 279 -7.54 -3.17 7.30
CA LYS A 279 -7.63 -4.20 8.34
C LYS A 279 -7.89 -3.56 9.71
N LEU A 280 -8.66 -4.28 10.56
CA LEU A 280 -8.87 -3.90 11.95
C LEU A 280 -7.54 -3.65 12.67
N TYR A 281 -7.44 -2.52 13.35
CA TYR A 281 -6.29 -2.23 14.21
C TYR A 281 -6.31 -3.17 15.43
N LYS A 282 -5.16 -3.74 15.75
CA LYS A 282 -4.97 -4.56 16.94
C LYS A 282 -4.46 -3.71 18.07
N ILE A 283 -5.06 -3.84 19.25
CA ILE A 283 -4.69 -3.09 20.44
C ILE A 283 -4.09 -4.00 21.50
N LYS A 284 -3.29 -3.39 22.38
CA LYS A 284 -2.71 -3.96 23.58
C LYS A 284 -3.22 -3.15 24.77
N LYS A 285 -3.71 -3.85 25.80
CA LYS A 285 -4.10 -3.18 27.06
C LYS A 285 -2.91 -2.45 27.66
N VAL A 286 -3.13 -1.25 28.13
CA VAL A 286 -2.21 -0.56 29.02
C VAL A 286 -2.67 -0.88 30.44
N ASN A 287 -1.87 -1.63 31.19
CA ASN A 287 -2.21 -2.17 32.51
C ASN A 287 -3.42 -3.14 32.49
N ASN A 288 -3.84 -3.64 33.65
CA ASN A 288 -5.00 -4.54 33.80
C ASN A 288 -6.37 -3.83 33.67
N SER A 289 -6.40 -2.60 33.18
CA SER A 289 -7.59 -1.79 33.04
C SER A 289 -8.36 -2.08 31.75
N CYS A 290 -9.57 -1.55 31.66
CA CYS A 290 -10.38 -1.55 30.46
C CYS A 290 -9.70 -0.80 29.30
N THR A 291 -9.87 -1.28 28.07
CA THR A 291 -9.30 -0.67 26.84
C THR A 291 -10.27 0.31 26.18
N CYS A 292 -11.17 0.98 26.93
CA CYS A 292 -12.19 1.79 26.28
C CYS A 292 -11.59 3.00 25.55
N ASN A 293 -10.71 3.75 26.22
CA ASN A 293 -10.11 4.97 25.69
C ASN A 293 -8.58 4.98 25.75
N ASP A 294 -7.99 4.20 26.68
CA ASP A 294 -6.54 4.11 26.84
C ASP A 294 -6.01 2.76 26.40
N PHE A 295 -5.34 2.76 25.28
CA PHE A 295 -4.69 1.57 24.73
C PHE A 295 -3.50 1.95 23.86
N GLU A 296 -2.62 1.00 23.67
CA GLU A 296 -1.56 1.09 22.66
C GLU A 296 -1.89 0.22 21.46
N LEU A 297 -1.66 0.73 20.26
CA LEU A 297 -1.66 -0.11 19.09
C LEU A 297 -0.56 -1.16 19.21
N ARG A 298 -0.90 -2.41 18.94
CA ARG A 298 0.13 -3.42 18.74
C ARG A 298 0.96 -3.00 17.55
N LYS A 299 2.15 -2.47 17.82
CA LYS A 299 3.16 -2.25 16.78
C LYS A 299 3.52 -3.63 16.22
N LYS A 300 2.96 -4.01 15.08
CA LYS A 300 3.55 -5.11 14.32
C LYS A 300 4.92 -4.63 13.88
N PRO A 301 6.00 -5.38 14.19
CA PRO A 301 7.29 -4.98 13.69
C PRO A 301 7.20 -4.88 12.17
N ASN A 302 7.68 -3.77 11.62
CA ASN A 302 7.83 -3.60 10.18
C ASN A 302 8.68 -4.77 9.66
N ARG A 303 8.20 -5.50 8.66
CA ARG A 303 8.91 -6.68 8.11
C ARG A 303 10.22 -6.30 7.45
N CYS A 304 10.30 -5.12 6.83
CA CYS A 304 11.55 -4.57 6.31
C CYS A 304 12.57 -4.36 7.42
N SER A 305 12.14 -3.89 8.62
CA SER A 305 13.01 -3.73 9.78
C SER A 305 13.56 -5.08 10.27
N LEU A 306 12.75 -6.14 10.28
CA LEU A 306 13.22 -7.48 10.62
C LEU A 306 14.23 -8.02 9.59
N ASN A 307 13.95 -7.80 8.30
CA ASN A 307 14.81 -8.27 7.22
C ASN A 307 16.17 -7.56 7.27
N ILE A 308 16.20 -6.24 7.43
CA ILE A 308 17.45 -5.47 7.48
C ILE A 308 18.27 -5.80 8.71
N ASN A 309 17.66 -6.06 9.87
CA ASN A 309 18.37 -6.41 11.11
C ASN A 309 19.12 -7.75 11.00
N HIS A 310 18.69 -8.62 10.09
CA HIS A 310 19.32 -9.92 9.84
C HIS A 310 20.20 -9.93 8.58
N LEU A 311 20.30 -8.82 7.85
CA LEU A 311 20.99 -8.79 6.55
C LEU A 311 22.46 -9.19 6.66
N GLU A 312 23.22 -8.62 7.61
CA GLU A 312 24.62 -8.96 7.84
C GLU A 312 24.81 -10.44 8.10
N SER A 313 24.06 -10.99 9.06
CA SER A 313 24.16 -12.41 9.42
C SER A 313 23.76 -13.34 8.26
N ARG A 314 22.85 -12.92 7.39
CA ARG A 314 22.44 -13.67 6.19
C ARG A 314 23.53 -13.66 5.12
N ILE A 315 24.16 -12.52 4.88
CA ILE A 315 25.30 -12.39 3.96
C ILE A 315 26.47 -13.25 4.44
N LEU A 316 26.92 -13.05 5.68
CA LEU A 316 28.05 -13.78 6.25
C LEU A 316 27.75 -15.28 6.40
N GLY A 317 26.52 -15.63 6.76
CA GLY A 317 26.07 -17.02 6.81
C GLY A 317 26.11 -17.73 5.45
N ALA A 318 25.82 -17.02 4.36
CA ALA A 318 25.92 -17.57 3.01
C ALA A 318 27.38 -17.83 2.58
N LEU A 319 28.30 -16.94 2.96
CA LEU A 319 29.75 -17.12 2.71
C LEU A 319 30.33 -18.35 3.37
N ASN A 320 29.75 -18.81 4.48
CA ASN A 320 30.14 -19.99 5.22
C ASN A 320 29.49 -21.30 4.72
N THR A 321 28.74 -21.23 3.61
CA THR A 321 28.18 -22.42 2.98
C THR A 321 29.11 -23.01 1.92
N LYS A 322 28.77 -24.21 1.43
CA LYS A 322 29.43 -24.81 0.26
C LYS A 322 29.18 -24.05 -1.06
N ALA A 323 28.35 -22.96 -1.06
CA ALA A 323 28.06 -22.20 -2.26
C ALA A 323 29.31 -21.55 -2.85
N TYR A 324 30.14 -20.95 -2.01
CA TYR A 324 31.37 -20.31 -2.47
C TYR A 324 32.36 -21.33 -3.02
N SER A 325 32.64 -22.45 -2.30
CA SER A 325 33.56 -23.48 -2.78
C SER A 325 33.12 -24.13 -4.09
N LYS A 326 31.79 -24.27 -4.31
CA LYS A 326 31.27 -24.71 -5.62
C LYS A 326 31.49 -23.66 -6.70
N LEU A 327 31.28 -22.40 -6.40
CA LEU A 327 31.49 -21.30 -7.34
C LEU A 327 32.96 -21.21 -7.76
N GLU A 328 33.87 -21.36 -6.80
CA GLU A 328 35.32 -21.31 -7.01
C GLU A 328 35.85 -22.46 -7.89
N THR A 329 35.13 -23.59 -7.96
CA THR A 329 35.53 -24.71 -8.84
C THR A 329 35.20 -24.49 -10.30
N ILE A 330 34.44 -23.43 -10.65
CA ILE A 330 34.09 -23.14 -12.03
C ILE A 330 35.26 -22.45 -12.71
N ASP A 331 35.73 -23.06 -13.80
CA ASP A 331 36.80 -22.48 -14.62
C ASP A 331 36.25 -21.42 -15.57
N PHE A 332 36.17 -20.19 -15.07
CA PHE A 332 35.64 -19.06 -15.84
C PHE A 332 36.55 -18.66 -17.01
N HIS A 333 37.83 -18.98 -17.02
CA HIS A 333 38.75 -18.73 -18.14
C HIS A 333 38.35 -19.48 -19.42
N LYS A 334 37.70 -20.63 -19.25
CA LYS A 334 37.27 -21.47 -20.38
C LYS A 334 35.88 -21.16 -20.89
N LEU A 335 35.14 -20.22 -20.27
CA LEU A 335 33.78 -19.90 -20.64
C LEU A 335 33.74 -18.70 -21.61
N ASN A 336 33.57 -18.96 -22.90
CA ASN A 336 33.54 -17.90 -23.91
C ASN A 336 32.14 -17.34 -24.20
N ASN A 337 31.08 -18.11 -23.93
CA ASN A 337 29.69 -17.76 -24.25
C ASN A 337 28.80 -18.06 -23.01
N ALA A 338 29.12 -17.46 -21.87
CA ALA A 338 28.33 -17.60 -20.66
C ALA A 338 27.33 -16.45 -20.53
N VAL A 339 26.10 -16.81 -20.19
CA VAL A 339 24.99 -15.85 -19.99
C VAL A 339 24.52 -15.91 -18.52
N PHE A 340 24.32 -14.74 -17.93
CA PHE A 340 23.86 -14.56 -16.56
C PHE A 340 22.43 -14.01 -16.61
N ILE A 341 21.45 -14.71 -16.07
CA ILE A 341 20.05 -14.28 -16.16
C ILE A 341 19.38 -14.18 -14.79
N GLY A 342 18.48 -13.22 -14.67
CA GLY A 342 17.67 -12.97 -13.49
C GLY A 342 16.57 -11.95 -13.76
N THR A 343 15.64 -11.80 -12.82
CA THR A 343 14.54 -10.82 -12.90
C THR A 343 14.57 -9.92 -11.68
N GLY A 344 14.32 -8.62 -11.84
CA GLY A 344 14.32 -7.63 -10.76
C GLY A 344 15.67 -7.58 -10.01
N GLY A 345 15.65 -7.68 -8.68
CA GLY A 345 16.89 -7.70 -7.88
C GLY A 345 17.82 -8.87 -8.24
N SER A 346 17.31 -10.00 -8.74
CA SER A 346 18.14 -11.09 -9.24
C SER A 346 18.84 -10.73 -10.55
N TYR A 347 18.24 -9.92 -11.41
CA TYR A 347 18.90 -9.35 -12.58
C TYR A 347 20.07 -8.45 -12.20
N ALA A 348 19.89 -7.58 -11.20
CA ALA A 348 20.98 -6.74 -10.69
C ALA A 348 22.17 -7.59 -10.19
N ALA A 349 21.90 -8.70 -9.49
CA ALA A 349 22.94 -9.64 -9.06
C ALA A 349 23.62 -10.35 -10.25
N ALA A 350 22.86 -10.70 -11.28
CA ALA A 350 23.40 -11.30 -12.52
C ALA A 350 24.33 -10.32 -13.26
N CYS A 351 23.92 -9.04 -13.39
CA CYS A 351 24.77 -7.98 -13.94
C CYS A 351 26.08 -7.82 -13.17
N PHE A 352 25.99 -7.80 -11.82
CA PHE A 352 27.17 -7.69 -10.97
C PHE A 352 28.11 -8.87 -11.13
N ALA A 353 27.58 -10.09 -11.15
CA ALA A 353 28.37 -11.30 -11.34
C ALA A 353 29.08 -11.30 -12.71
N SER A 354 28.36 -10.95 -13.79
CA SER A 354 28.94 -10.82 -15.14
C SER A 354 30.08 -9.80 -15.16
N LYS A 355 29.92 -8.61 -14.53
CA LYS A 355 30.99 -7.61 -14.43
C LYS A 355 32.23 -8.13 -13.70
N ILE A 356 32.06 -8.87 -12.62
CA ILE A 356 33.19 -9.49 -11.89
C ILE A 356 33.93 -10.48 -12.78
N ILE A 357 33.20 -11.38 -13.45
CA ILE A 357 33.82 -12.39 -14.30
C ILE A 357 34.56 -11.74 -15.45
N ASN A 358 33.98 -10.75 -16.09
CA ASN A 358 34.64 -10.01 -17.17
C ASN A 358 35.92 -9.29 -16.68
N ALA A 359 35.86 -8.67 -15.51
CA ALA A 359 37.01 -7.94 -14.95
C ALA A 359 38.14 -8.86 -14.49
N MET A 360 37.83 -10.04 -13.94
CA MET A 360 38.82 -10.95 -13.39
C MET A 360 39.47 -11.84 -14.44
N TYR A 361 38.67 -12.34 -15.38
CA TYR A 361 39.08 -13.40 -16.30
C TYR A 361 39.26 -12.95 -17.73
N GLY A 362 38.89 -11.68 -18.06
CA GLY A 362 38.97 -11.16 -19.41
C GLY A 362 38.00 -11.83 -20.40
N THR A 363 37.07 -12.62 -19.89
CA THR A 363 36.03 -13.27 -20.68
C THR A 363 34.88 -12.31 -20.95
N ILE A 364 34.22 -12.45 -22.09
CA ILE A 364 33.03 -11.65 -22.42
C ILE A 364 31.81 -12.45 -22.01
N THR A 365 31.17 -12.05 -20.92
CA THR A 365 29.89 -12.60 -20.48
C THR A 365 28.80 -11.53 -20.55
N ILE A 366 27.57 -11.97 -20.71
CA ILE A 366 26.41 -11.08 -20.85
C ILE A 366 25.46 -11.35 -19.69
N ALA A 367 24.90 -10.27 -19.13
CA ALA A 367 23.78 -10.35 -18.19
C ALA A 367 22.52 -9.90 -18.90
N ASP A 368 21.44 -10.69 -18.79
CA ASP A 368 20.20 -10.39 -19.50
C ASP A 368 18.96 -10.87 -18.71
N GLU A 369 17.79 -10.42 -19.14
CA GLU A 369 16.52 -10.92 -18.62
C GLU A 369 16.20 -12.32 -19.21
N PRO A 370 15.48 -13.18 -18.47
CA PRO A 370 15.24 -14.56 -18.89
C PRO A 370 14.63 -14.68 -20.27
N ARG A 371 13.71 -13.80 -20.64
CA ARG A 371 13.00 -13.88 -21.92
C ARG A 371 13.86 -13.60 -23.15
N ASN A 372 14.92 -12.83 -22.98
CA ASN A 372 15.83 -12.52 -24.09
C ASN A 372 16.62 -13.74 -24.54
N ILE A 373 16.67 -14.80 -23.74
CA ILE A 373 17.26 -16.09 -24.13
C ILE A 373 16.63 -16.69 -25.39
N PHE A 374 15.37 -16.42 -25.68
CA PHE A 374 14.72 -16.88 -26.90
C PHE A 374 15.36 -16.33 -28.19
N TYR A 375 16.06 -15.19 -28.09
CA TYR A 375 16.76 -14.59 -29.24
C TYR A 375 18.20 -15.10 -29.40
N TYR A 376 18.69 -15.88 -28.43
CA TYR A 376 20.05 -16.42 -28.48
C TYR A 376 20.09 -17.76 -29.21
N ASN A 377 21.18 -18.00 -29.94
CA ASN A 377 21.44 -19.32 -30.49
C ASN A 377 21.84 -20.28 -29.36
N ASN A 378 20.91 -21.09 -28.89
CA ASN A 378 21.09 -22.00 -27.76
C ASN A 378 22.27 -22.99 -27.93
N SER A 379 22.61 -23.34 -29.18
CA SER A 379 23.75 -24.22 -29.45
C SER A 379 25.10 -23.58 -29.15
N LYS A 380 25.16 -22.24 -29.18
CA LYS A 380 26.37 -21.46 -28.91
C LYS A 380 26.52 -21.11 -27.42
N ILE A 381 25.46 -21.25 -26.61
CA ILE A 381 25.55 -21.03 -25.15
C ILE A 381 26.33 -22.20 -24.54
N GLU A 382 27.48 -21.89 -23.93
CA GLU A 382 28.29 -22.86 -23.20
C GLU A 382 27.80 -23.07 -21.78
N LYS A 383 27.41 -21.98 -21.11
CA LYS A 383 26.92 -21.99 -19.73
C LYS A 383 25.90 -20.89 -19.50
N ILE A 384 24.85 -21.21 -18.74
CA ILE A 384 23.87 -20.22 -18.29
C ILE A 384 23.80 -20.22 -16.75
N PHE A 385 23.99 -19.06 -16.18
CA PHE A 385 23.90 -18.81 -14.73
C PHE A 385 22.56 -18.17 -14.41
N MET A 386 21.74 -18.88 -13.67
CA MET A 386 20.35 -18.52 -13.37
C MET A 386 20.23 -18.03 -11.94
N PHE A 387 19.94 -16.76 -11.75
CA PHE A 387 19.79 -16.15 -10.42
C PHE A 387 18.32 -16.18 -10.01
N SER A 388 18.00 -16.90 -8.97
CA SER A 388 16.64 -17.01 -8.44
C SER A 388 16.65 -17.27 -6.95
N TYR A 389 15.93 -16.43 -6.19
CA TYR A 389 15.79 -16.62 -4.75
C TYR A 389 15.20 -17.99 -4.37
N SER A 390 14.14 -18.44 -5.06
CA SER A 390 13.51 -19.75 -4.83
C SER A 390 14.22 -20.90 -5.54
N GLY A 391 14.96 -20.63 -6.61
CA GLY A 391 15.53 -21.59 -7.54
C GLY A 391 14.52 -22.29 -8.45
N THR A 392 13.27 -21.88 -8.42
CA THR A 392 12.15 -22.52 -9.16
C THR A 392 11.19 -21.50 -9.77
N THR A 393 11.70 -20.33 -10.14
CA THR A 393 10.91 -19.27 -10.79
C THR A 393 10.51 -19.73 -12.19
N ASN A 394 9.22 -19.67 -12.51
CA ASN A 394 8.66 -20.17 -13.76
C ASN A 394 9.30 -19.53 -14.99
N ASP A 395 9.41 -18.21 -14.98
CA ASP A 395 10.00 -17.43 -16.06
C ASP A 395 11.42 -17.92 -16.45
N LEU A 396 12.29 -18.15 -15.46
CA LEU A 396 13.63 -18.70 -15.67
C LEU A 396 13.60 -20.12 -16.26
N LEU A 397 12.70 -20.97 -15.78
CA LEU A 397 12.63 -22.36 -16.22
C LEU A 397 12.08 -22.46 -17.65
N GLU A 398 11.02 -21.72 -17.95
CA GLU A 398 10.41 -21.69 -19.27
C GLU A 398 11.37 -21.10 -20.33
N SER A 399 12.01 -19.97 -20.02
CA SER A 399 12.96 -19.33 -20.94
C SER A 399 14.17 -20.21 -21.28
N THR A 400 14.52 -21.13 -20.40
CA THR A 400 15.69 -22.02 -20.59
C THR A 400 15.31 -23.46 -20.89
N LYS A 401 14.04 -23.77 -21.14
CA LYS A 401 13.57 -25.17 -21.34
C LYS A 401 14.30 -25.93 -22.47
N ASN A 402 14.67 -25.22 -23.51
CA ASN A 402 15.38 -25.79 -24.68
C ASN A 402 16.92 -25.84 -24.50
N ILE A 403 17.45 -25.45 -23.33
CA ILE A 403 18.87 -25.55 -23.02
C ILE A 403 19.10 -26.81 -22.18
N GLU A 404 20.15 -27.57 -22.48
CA GLU A 404 20.51 -28.77 -21.73
C GLU A 404 20.76 -28.44 -20.25
N ASN A 405 20.27 -29.31 -19.35
CA ASN A 405 20.42 -29.09 -17.91
C ASN A 405 21.88 -29.13 -17.43
N SER A 406 22.78 -29.77 -18.18
CA SER A 406 24.23 -29.78 -17.95
C SER A 406 24.86 -28.40 -18.09
N LYS A 407 24.31 -27.55 -18.98
CA LYS A 407 24.78 -26.17 -19.21
C LYS A 407 24.21 -25.17 -18.21
N LYS A 408 23.19 -25.52 -17.43
CA LYS A 408 22.54 -24.64 -16.45
C LYS A 408 23.24 -24.68 -15.11
N THR A 409 23.39 -23.52 -14.49
CA THR A 409 23.83 -23.39 -13.09
C THR A 409 22.85 -22.46 -12.38
N ILE A 410 22.21 -22.92 -11.29
CA ILE A 410 21.30 -22.10 -10.49
C ILE A 410 22.01 -21.58 -9.25
N ILE A 411 21.97 -20.27 -9.04
CA ILE A 411 22.42 -19.59 -7.80
C ILE A 411 21.16 -19.24 -7.00
N THR A 412 21.00 -19.85 -5.81
CA THR A 412 19.72 -19.80 -5.10
C THR A 412 19.87 -19.95 -3.59
N LYS A 413 18.88 -19.43 -2.85
CA LYS A 413 18.62 -19.79 -1.46
C LYS A 413 17.83 -21.09 -1.31
N GLY A 414 17.19 -21.58 -2.37
CA GLY A 414 16.45 -22.83 -2.32
C GLY A 414 17.27 -23.99 -1.80
N LYS A 415 16.66 -24.91 -1.07
CA LYS A 415 17.34 -26.13 -0.60
C LYS A 415 17.73 -26.98 -1.80
N LEU A 416 18.98 -27.44 -1.80
CA LEU A 416 19.63 -28.16 -2.90
C LEU A 416 18.75 -29.30 -3.44
N GLU A 417 18.26 -30.17 -2.56
CA GLU A 417 17.47 -31.35 -2.92
C GLU A 417 16.16 -30.96 -3.61
N LYS A 418 15.46 -30.02 -3.00
CA LYS A 418 14.16 -29.54 -3.49
C LYS A 418 14.27 -28.82 -4.84
N VAL A 419 15.33 -28.05 -5.05
CA VAL A 419 15.55 -27.35 -6.32
C VAL A 419 15.90 -28.36 -7.40
N SER A 420 16.83 -29.29 -7.14
CA SER A 420 17.20 -30.35 -8.08
C SER A 420 16.00 -31.22 -8.48
N GLU A 421 15.19 -31.65 -7.52
CA GLU A 421 13.97 -32.42 -7.77
C GLU A 421 12.99 -31.70 -8.69
N LYS A 422 12.75 -30.41 -8.45
CA LYS A 422 11.78 -29.62 -9.22
C LYS A 422 12.27 -29.20 -10.61
N THR A 423 13.57 -28.94 -10.75
CA THR A 423 14.12 -28.38 -11.99
C THR A 423 14.80 -29.43 -12.86
N GLN A 424 15.03 -30.62 -12.33
CA GLN A 424 15.82 -31.71 -12.98
C GLN A 424 17.27 -31.27 -13.30
N ILE A 425 17.75 -30.17 -12.71
CA ILE A 425 19.13 -29.73 -12.87
C ILE A 425 20.01 -30.52 -11.90
N PRO A 426 21.16 -31.04 -12.33
CA PRO A 426 22.06 -31.81 -11.49
C PRO A 426 22.47 -31.04 -10.22
N LYS A 427 22.55 -31.73 -9.08
CA LYS A 427 22.90 -31.09 -7.79
C LYS A 427 24.25 -30.37 -7.83
N ASN A 428 25.19 -30.83 -8.64
CA ASN A 428 26.49 -30.19 -8.83
C ASN A 428 26.37 -28.81 -9.49
N ASN A 429 25.33 -28.61 -10.31
CA ASN A 429 25.04 -27.35 -10.99
C ASN A 429 24.13 -26.43 -10.16
N ILE A 430 23.85 -26.73 -8.89
CA ILE A 430 23.07 -25.87 -8.01
C ILE A 430 23.99 -25.32 -6.91
N ILE A 431 24.16 -24.02 -6.93
CA ILE A 431 24.90 -23.23 -5.94
C ILE A 431 23.89 -22.71 -4.93
N SER A 432 23.61 -23.52 -3.90
CA SER A 432 22.68 -23.16 -2.84
C SER A 432 23.41 -22.51 -1.68
N TYR A 433 23.06 -21.27 -1.37
CA TYR A 433 23.56 -20.53 -0.20
C TYR A 433 22.64 -20.64 1.03
N TYR A 434 21.76 -21.64 1.07
CA TYR A 434 20.95 -21.93 2.24
C TYR A 434 21.81 -22.27 3.46
N SER A 435 21.62 -21.57 4.57
CA SER A 435 22.37 -21.78 5.81
C SER A 435 21.44 -21.69 7.03
N ASN A 436 21.94 -22.07 8.20
CA ASN A 436 21.21 -21.89 9.46
C ASN A 436 21.02 -20.40 9.82
N ALA A 437 21.97 -19.52 9.43
CA ALA A 437 21.87 -18.09 9.65
C ALA A 437 20.77 -17.42 8.80
N ASN A 438 20.50 -17.98 7.61
CA ASN A 438 19.42 -17.51 6.73
C ASN A 438 18.22 -18.47 6.69
N LYS A 439 18.03 -19.26 7.75
CA LYS A 439 16.94 -20.23 7.86
C LYS A 439 15.58 -19.54 7.69
N GLY A 440 14.75 -20.13 6.84
CA GLY A 440 13.45 -19.56 6.48
C GLY A 440 13.55 -18.48 5.39
N LYS A 441 12.41 -18.07 4.86
CA LYS A 441 12.31 -16.97 3.90
C LYS A 441 12.36 -15.63 4.61
N GLU A 442 12.85 -14.61 3.96
CA GLU A 442 12.51 -13.25 4.34
C GLU A 442 10.99 -13.10 4.35
N LYS A 443 10.47 -12.48 5.41
CA LYS A 443 9.02 -12.32 5.58
C LYS A 443 8.58 -11.04 4.87
N GLY A 444 7.97 -11.17 3.71
CA GLY A 444 7.43 -10.04 2.97
C GLY A 444 7.57 -10.25 1.46
N TYR A 445 7.08 -9.29 0.70
CA TYR A 445 7.21 -9.25 -0.75
C TYR A 445 8.62 -8.79 -1.14
N LEU A 446 9.07 -7.68 -0.57
CA LEU A 446 10.40 -7.13 -0.78
C LEU A 446 11.46 -8.00 -0.10
N SER A 447 12.46 -8.45 -0.87
CA SER A 447 13.61 -9.19 -0.38
C SER A 447 14.88 -8.33 -0.40
N PHE A 448 15.61 -8.30 0.72
CA PHE A 448 16.93 -7.65 0.79
C PHE A 448 18.05 -8.64 0.44
N GLU A 449 17.96 -9.89 0.87
CA GLU A 449 19.01 -10.87 0.62
C GLU A 449 19.05 -11.38 -0.83
N GLY A 450 17.92 -11.29 -1.56
CA GLY A 450 17.77 -11.91 -2.88
C GLY A 450 18.74 -11.40 -3.95
N ALA A 451 19.09 -10.11 -3.89
CA ALA A 451 20.08 -9.52 -4.79
C ALA A 451 21.49 -9.57 -4.20
N ILE A 452 21.65 -9.12 -2.94
CA ILE A 452 22.96 -8.88 -2.37
C ILE A 452 23.74 -10.14 -1.99
N VAL A 453 23.07 -11.21 -1.55
CA VAL A 453 23.76 -12.44 -1.16
C VAL A 453 24.41 -13.15 -2.35
N PRO A 454 23.73 -13.38 -3.49
CA PRO A 454 24.40 -13.89 -4.69
C PRO A 454 25.55 -12.99 -5.14
N ALA A 455 25.35 -11.66 -5.16
CA ALA A 455 26.41 -10.71 -5.51
C ALA A 455 27.63 -10.85 -4.59
N THR A 456 27.43 -11.10 -3.29
CA THR A 456 28.53 -11.31 -2.32
C THR A 456 29.35 -12.55 -2.63
N LEU A 457 28.73 -13.63 -3.10
CA LEU A 457 29.45 -14.85 -3.46
C LEU A 457 30.44 -14.59 -4.60
N PHE A 458 30.01 -13.80 -5.61
CA PHE A 458 30.89 -13.41 -6.71
C PHE A 458 31.94 -12.37 -6.27
N LEU A 459 31.56 -11.42 -5.39
CA LEU A 459 32.53 -10.46 -4.84
C LEU A 459 33.67 -11.16 -4.13
N LYS A 460 33.42 -12.30 -3.45
CA LYS A 460 34.44 -13.05 -2.75
C LYS A 460 35.49 -13.65 -3.70
N LEU A 461 35.15 -13.91 -4.96
CA LEU A 461 36.13 -14.26 -5.99
C LEU A 461 37.13 -13.13 -6.23
N TYR A 462 36.60 -11.89 -6.26
CA TYR A 462 37.35 -10.67 -6.55
C TYR A 462 38.09 -10.08 -5.34
N HIS A 463 37.48 -10.15 -4.16
CA HIS A 463 37.97 -9.52 -2.94
C HIS A 463 37.98 -10.53 -1.76
N LYS A 464 39.16 -10.94 -1.32
CA LYS A 464 39.29 -12.00 -0.30
C LYS A 464 38.70 -11.62 1.04
N ASP A 465 38.88 -10.36 1.49
CA ASP A 465 38.39 -9.84 2.78
C ASP A 465 36.96 -9.31 2.72
N VAL A 466 36.09 -9.97 1.96
CA VAL A 466 34.71 -9.54 1.70
C VAL A 466 33.87 -9.42 2.98
N ASP A 467 34.11 -10.25 3.98
CA ASP A 467 33.41 -10.22 5.26
C ASP A 467 33.71 -8.93 6.06
N ILE A 468 34.97 -8.48 6.06
CA ILE A 468 35.39 -7.22 6.67
C ILE A 468 34.79 -6.03 5.89
N PHE A 469 34.84 -6.11 4.57
CA PHE A 469 34.28 -5.08 3.69
C PHE A 469 32.77 -4.91 3.92
N VAL A 470 32.01 -6.02 3.94
CA VAL A 470 30.55 -6.01 4.18
C VAL A 470 30.22 -5.36 5.52
N LYS A 471 30.90 -5.73 6.61
CA LYS A 471 30.67 -5.15 7.94
C LYS A 471 30.93 -3.65 7.96
N LYS A 472 32.04 -3.20 7.35
CA LYS A 472 32.39 -1.77 7.26
C LYS A 472 31.35 -0.99 6.45
N SER A 473 30.93 -1.50 5.31
CA SER A 473 29.93 -0.87 4.46
C SER A 473 28.57 -0.79 5.15
N ILE A 474 28.10 -1.86 5.79
CA ILE A 474 26.86 -1.89 6.58
C ILE A 474 26.91 -0.84 7.70
N SER A 475 27.98 -0.82 8.47
CA SER A 475 28.13 0.16 9.57
C SER A 475 28.12 1.59 9.06
N TYR A 476 28.81 1.86 7.95
CA TYR A 476 28.84 3.18 7.33
C TYR A 476 27.46 3.63 6.87
N TRP A 477 26.73 2.82 6.09
CA TRP A 477 25.44 3.22 5.56
C TRP A 477 24.34 3.34 6.63
N LYS A 478 24.42 2.55 7.69
CA LYS A 478 23.54 2.76 8.86
C LYS A 478 23.77 4.12 9.48
N GLN A 479 25.01 4.46 9.81
CA GLN A 479 25.35 5.76 10.40
C GLN A 479 25.03 6.94 9.46
N TYR A 480 25.34 6.78 8.16
CA TYR A 480 25.02 7.78 7.15
C TYR A 480 23.53 8.09 7.12
N PHE A 481 22.67 7.09 7.01
CA PHE A 481 21.23 7.30 6.92
C PHE A 481 20.60 7.71 8.24
N ASP A 482 21.09 7.27 9.40
CA ASP A 482 20.65 7.78 10.69
C ASP A 482 20.84 9.31 10.74
N ASN A 483 21.99 9.81 10.35
CA ASN A 483 22.27 11.23 10.29
C ASN A 483 21.50 11.96 9.17
N TYR A 484 21.48 11.39 7.97
CA TYR A 484 20.83 11.99 6.81
C TYR A 484 19.34 12.21 7.02
N PHE A 485 18.62 11.17 7.49
CA PHE A 485 17.19 11.24 7.76
C PHE A 485 16.85 12.12 8.98
N ALA A 486 17.72 12.19 9.98
CA ALA A 486 17.55 13.09 11.11
C ALA A 486 17.66 14.58 10.67
N ASN A 487 18.65 14.92 9.85
CA ASN A 487 18.97 16.29 9.49
C ASN A 487 18.19 16.86 8.30
N ASN A 488 17.53 16.02 7.49
CA ASN A 488 16.84 16.42 6.26
C ASN A 488 15.32 16.18 6.29
N GLN A 489 14.69 16.25 7.46
CA GLN A 489 13.28 15.92 7.64
C GLN A 489 12.34 16.66 6.68
N ASP A 490 12.52 17.97 6.49
CA ASP A 490 11.63 18.78 5.67
C ASP A 490 11.85 18.54 4.17
N LEU A 491 13.11 18.37 3.75
CA LEU A 491 13.44 17.93 2.40
C LEU A 491 12.77 16.59 2.08
N LEU A 492 12.93 15.62 2.97
CA LEU A 492 12.38 14.27 2.78
C LEU A 492 10.85 14.23 2.79
N LYS A 493 10.19 15.06 3.62
CA LYS A 493 8.74 15.24 3.57
C LYS A 493 8.28 15.77 2.20
N LYS A 494 9.00 16.78 1.68
CA LYS A 494 8.71 17.34 0.37
C LYS A 494 8.91 16.31 -0.73
N VAL A 495 10.04 15.59 -0.73
CA VAL A 495 10.38 14.57 -1.73
C VAL A 495 9.37 13.43 -1.75
N PHE A 496 9.14 12.80 -0.59
CA PHE A 496 8.38 11.55 -0.54
C PHE A 496 6.85 11.72 -0.43
N ARG A 497 6.35 12.94 -0.25
CA ARG A 497 4.91 13.23 -0.24
C ARG A 497 4.38 13.89 -1.50
N GLN A 498 5.24 14.53 -2.29
CA GLN A 498 4.82 15.36 -3.43
C GLN A 498 5.05 14.73 -4.81
N SER A 499 5.80 13.64 -4.89
CA SER A 499 6.08 13.01 -6.18
C SER A 499 5.80 11.53 -6.19
N ASN A 500 5.23 11.09 -7.30
CA ASN A 500 5.08 9.67 -7.63
C ASN A 500 6.20 9.17 -8.57
N ILE A 501 7.12 10.05 -8.99
CA ILE A 501 8.19 9.73 -9.93
C ILE A 501 9.53 10.13 -9.33
N ILE A 502 10.47 9.19 -9.34
CA ILE A 502 11.86 9.38 -8.92
C ILE A 502 12.76 9.09 -10.12
N ASN A 503 13.69 10.02 -10.40
CA ASN A 503 14.75 9.81 -11.39
C ASN A 503 15.99 9.26 -10.69
N ILE A 504 16.55 8.15 -11.16
CA ILE A 504 17.81 7.59 -10.65
C ILE A 504 18.88 7.76 -11.73
N PHE A 505 19.90 8.54 -11.42
CA PHE A 505 21.06 8.77 -12.29
C PHE A 505 22.20 7.84 -11.89
N TYR A 506 22.69 7.05 -12.83
CA TYR A 506 23.73 6.06 -12.61
C TYR A 506 24.78 6.07 -13.74
N GLY A 507 25.95 5.55 -13.47
CA GLY A 507 27.03 5.34 -14.44
C GLY A 507 27.60 3.92 -14.35
N ASP A 508 28.74 3.69 -14.97
CA ASP A 508 29.35 2.36 -15.15
C ASP A 508 29.57 1.59 -13.84
N ASN A 509 29.96 2.29 -12.77
CA ASN A 509 30.26 1.69 -11.46
C ASN A 509 29.09 1.75 -10.49
N THR A 510 27.88 2.05 -10.96
CA THR A 510 26.68 2.22 -10.11
C THR A 510 25.42 1.64 -10.76
N SER A 511 25.55 0.93 -11.88
CA SER A 511 24.39 0.44 -12.65
C SER A 511 23.65 -0.70 -11.94
N CYS A 512 24.36 -1.67 -11.38
CA CYS A 512 23.71 -2.81 -10.73
C CYS A 512 22.96 -2.38 -9.47
N SER A 513 23.56 -1.45 -8.70
CA SER A 513 22.89 -0.87 -7.52
C SER A 513 21.68 -0.01 -7.90
N ALA A 514 21.73 0.68 -9.06
CA ALA A 514 20.58 1.40 -9.60
C ALA A 514 19.44 0.48 -10.01
N PHE A 515 19.74 -0.65 -10.66
CA PHE A 515 18.73 -1.66 -11.03
C PHE A 515 18.08 -2.32 -9.80
N ASP A 516 18.88 -2.61 -8.77
CA ASP A 516 18.35 -3.14 -7.52
C ASP A 516 17.49 -2.12 -6.77
N LEU A 517 17.90 -0.85 -6.74
CA LEU A 517 17.15 0.23 -6.12
C LEU A 517 15.82 0.50 -6.84
N GLU A 518 15.83 0.52 -8.17
CA GLU A 518 14.64 0.64 -9.01
C GLU A 518 13.66 -0.49 -8.74
N SER A 519 14.12 -1.75 -8.81
CA SER A 519 13.32 -2.93 -8.52
C SER A 519 12.63 -2.82 -7.15
N LYS A 520 13.35 -2.37 -6.12
CA LYS A 520 12.81 -2.22 -4.76
C LYS A 520 11.77 -1.12 -4.63
N PHE A 521 11.95 0.00 -5.31
CA PHE A 521 10.95 1.07 -5.33
C PHE A 521 9.66 0.62 -6.02
N ILE A 522 9.78 -0.05 -7.16
CA ILE A 522 8.63 -0.54 -7.93
C ILE A 522 7.92 -1.67 -7.17
N GLU A 523 8.65 -2.65 -6.65
CA GLU A 523 8.09 -3.73 -5.84
C GLU A 523 7.41 -3.24 -4.56
N SER A 524 7.85 -2.12 -4.01
CA SER A 524 7.19 -1.50 -2.84
C SER A 524 5.89 -0.78 -3.18
N GLY A 525 5.65 -0.48 -4.46
CA GLY A 525 4.45 0.21 -4.96
C GLY A 525 4.33 1.67 -4.53
N ILE A 526 5.46 2.31 -4.12
CA ILE A 526 5.42 3.68 -3.58
C ILE A 526 5.77 4.70 -4.64
N PHE A 527 6.77 4.39 -5.49
CA PHE A 527 7.26 5.33 -6.51
C PHE A 527 7.40 4.64 -7.87
N ASN A 528 7.07 5.40 -8.91
CA ASN A 528 7.52 5.09 -10.26
C ASN A 528 8.96 5.58 -10.41
N VAL A 529 9.80 4.80 -11.04
CA VAL A 529 11.23 5.10 -11.21
C VAL A 529 11.57 5.23 -12.68
N LEU A 530 12.33 6.27 -13.00
CA LEU A 530 12.97 6.44 -14.30
C LEU A 530 14.49 6.30 -14.12
N LEU A 531 15.05 5.28 -14.75
CA LEU A 531 16.48 5.05 -14.78
C LEU A 531 17.16 5.88 -15.89
N HIS A 532 18.16 6.64 -15.53
CA HIS A 532 18.97 7.45 -16.45
C HIS A 532 20.43 7.06 -16.33
N GLU A 533 20.94 6.30 -17.32
CA GLU A 533 22.39 6.22 -17.49
C GLU A 533 22.88 7.63 -17.85
N LYS A 534 23.88 8.13 -17.11
CA LYS A 534 24.31 9.53 -17.12
C LYS A 534 24.66 10.03 -18.53
N LYS A 535 25.37 9.22 -19.30
CA LYS A 535 25.78 9.59 -20.67
C LYS A 535 24.61 9.52 -21.65
N ASN A 536 23.80 8.46 -21.58
CA ASN A 536 22.60 8.33 -22.40
C ASN A 536 21.55 9.41 -22.13
N PHE A 537 21.54 9.98 -20.92
CA PHE A 537 20.66 11.10 -20.60
C PHE A 537 20.84 12.27 -21.55
N SER A 538 22.08 12.57 -21.96
CA SER A 538 22.40 13.64 -22.90
C SER A 538 21.98 13.34 -24.37
N HIS A 539 21.51 12.11 -24.68
CA HIS A 539 21.01 11.74 -26.00
C HIS A 539 19.48 11.91 -26.12
N GLY A 540 18.91 12.96 -25.53
CA GLY A 540 17.51 13.35 -25.69
C GLY A 540 16.61 13.07 -24.50
N ARG A 541 17.02 12.26 -23.50
CA ARG A 541 16.20 12.01 -22.29
C ARG A 541 15.97 13.26 -21.46
N PHE A 542 16.88 14.25 -21.53
CA PHE A 542 16.74 15.55 -20.89
C PHE A 542 15.51 16.32 -21.38
N ILE A 543 15.07 16.13 -22.63
CA ILE A 543 13.89 16.79 -23.18
C ILE A 543 12.65 16.39 -22.36
N ASN A 544 12.45 15.09 -22.12
CA ASN A 544 11.34 14.62 -21.29
C ASN A 544 11.49 15.08 -19.82
N TYR A 545 12.72 15.10 -19.32
CA TYR A 545 13.01 15.54 -17.95
C TYR A 545 12.62 17.02 -17.73
N GLU A 546 12.73 17.88 -18.74
CA GLU A 546 12.30 19.29 -18.65
C GLU A 546 10.80 19.42 -18.33
N HIS A 547 9.97 18.46 -18.75
CA HIS A 547 8.51 18.47 -18.57
C HIS A 547 8.03 17.74 -17.31
N ILE A 548 8.92 17.09 -16.54
CA ILE A 548 8.58 16.41 -15.28
C ILE A 548 8.52 17.44 -14.15
N SER A 549 7.48 17.39 -13.33
CA SER A 549 7.37 18.21 -12.12
C SER A 549 6.57 17.47 -11.05
N PRO A 550 7.04 17.43 -9.78
CA PRO A 550 8.36 17.89 -9.29
C PRO A 550 9.51 16.99 -9.77
N LYS A 551 10.68 17.57 -9.97
CA LYS A 551 11.91 16.87 -10.33
C LYS A 551 12.63 16.36 -9.09
N ILE A 552 12.56 15.06 -8.84
CA ILE A 552 13.25 14.40 -7.72
C ILE A 552 14.29 13.45 -8.28
N ASN A 553 15.53 13.65 -7.89
CA ASN A 553 16.66 12.94 -8.42
C ASN A 553 17.42 12.22 -7.31
N ILE A 554 17.72 10.94 -7.50
CA ILE A 554 18.72 10.18 -6.76
C ILE A 554 19.92 10.05 -7.68
N TYR A 555 21.04 10.62 -7.28
CA TYR A 555 22.27 10.59 -8.06
C TYR A 555 23.28 9.67 -7.39
N LEU A 556 23.57 8.53 -8.04
CA LEU A 556 24.54 7.55 -7.55
C LEU A 556 25.93 7.91 -8.09
N LYS A 557 26.91 8.02 -7.19
CA LYS A 557 28.23 8.51 -7.48
C LYS A 557 29.32 7.59 -6.93
N SER A 558 30.36 7.36 -7.71
CA SER A 558 31.62 6.77 -7.25
C SER A 558 32.53 7.85 -6.67
N LYS A 559 33.60 7.46 -6.00
CA LYS A 559 34.57 8.38 -5.43
C LYS A 559 35.21 9.28 -6.50
N ASP A 560 35.53 8.72 -7.68
CA ASP A 560 36.12 9.47 -8.77
C ASP A 560 35.03 10.08 -9.66
N VAL A 561 35.07 11.39 -9.83
CA VAL A 561 34.10 12.18 -10.60
C VAL A 561 34.71 12.70 -11.89
N SER A 562 33.99 12.55 -12.98
CA SER A 562 34.37 13.12 -14.25
C SER A 562 33.90 14.58 -14.39
N LYS A 563 34.57 15.38 -15.20
CA LYS A 563 34.12 16.75 -15.57
C LYS A 563 32.71 16.77 -16.17
N TYR A 564 32.29 15.67 -16.79
CA TYR A 564 30.95 15.52 -17.31
C TYR A 564 29.90 15.39 -16.18
N GLU A 565 30.20 14.67 -15.13
CA GLU A 565 29.31 14.54 -13.99
C GLU A 565 29.07 15.86 -13.27
N ASP A 566 30.08 16.69 -13.15
CA ASP A 566 29.94 18.05 -12.60
C ASP A 566 28.99 18.91 -13.44
N LYS A 567 29.08 18.83 -14.78
CA LYS A 567 28.16 19.54 -15.68
C LYS A 567 26.74 19.02 -15.56
N LEU A 568 26.58 17.69 -15.46
CA LEU A 568 25.26 17.07 -15.30
C LEU A 568 24.62 17.45 -13.96
N LEU A 569 25.37 17.41 -12.87
CA LEU A 569 24.89 17.84 -11.54
C LEU A 569 24.46 19.29 -11.54
N ASN A 570 25.24 20.20 -12.20
CA ASN A 570 24.87 21.60 -12.36
C ASN A 570 23.55 21.75 -13.13
N TYR A 571 23.33 20.97 -14.18
CA TYR A 571 22.07 20.97 -14.93
C TYR A 571 20.89 20.50 -14.05
N LEU A 572 21.09 19.52 -13.18
CA LEU A 572 20.06 18.97 -12.31
C LEU A 572 19.68 19.86 -11.12
N HIS A 573 20.34 21.03 -10.95
CA HIS A 573 20.05 21.97 -9.85
C HIS A 573 18.62 22.51 -9.83
N SER A 574 17.90 22.46 -10.95
CA SER A 574 16.47 22.82 -11.01
C SER A 574 15.55 21.86 -10.26
N GLY A 575 16.06 20.69 -9.86
CA GLY A 575 15.33 19.65 -9.11
C GLY A 575 15.81 19.50 -7.67
N THR A 576 15.14 18.61 -6.93
CA THR A 576 15.59 18.17 -5.61
C THR A 576 16.53 16.99 -5.76
N ASN A 577 17.78 17.14 -5.39
CA ASN A 577 18.80 16.11 -5.57
C ASN A 577 19.18 15.43 -4.25
N ILE A 578 19.10 14.10 -4.24
CA ILE A 578 19.67 13.24 -3.21
C ILE A 578 20.92 12.60 -3.81
N ILE A 579 22.08 13.15 -3.44
CA ILE A 579 23.37 12.65 -3.93
C ILE A 579 23.89 11.60 -2.96
N ILE A 580 24.14 10.39 -3.46
CA ILE A 580 24.65 9.25 -2.70
C ILE A 580 26.00 8.85 -3.30
N GLU A 581 27.06 9.05 -2.53
CA GLU A 581 28.44 8.83 -2.95
C GLU A 581 29.06 7.66 -2.19
N SER A 582 29.60 6.67 -2.92
CA SER A 582 30.44 5.63 -2.35
C SER A 582 31.86 6.13 -2.08
N LYS A 583 32.49 5.59 -1.04
CA LYS A 583 33.91 5.85 -0.75
C LYS A 583 34.86 5.06 -1.64
N TYR A 584 34.34 4.22 -2.53
CA TYR A 584 35.07 3.28 -3.34
C TYR A 584 34.89 3.57 -4.83
N ASN A 585 35.76 2.96 -5.64
CA ASN A 585 35.67 2.97 -7.10
C ASN A 585 35.47 1.54 -7.64
N GLY A 586 35.14 1.43 -8.93
CA GLY A 586 35.05 0.15 -9.62
C GLY A 586 34.03 -0.82 -8.99
N ILE A 587 34.38 -2.08 -8.98
CA ILE A 587 33.54 -3.19 -8.46
C ILE A 587 33.19 -3.00 -6.98
N LEU A 588 34.10 -2.47 -6.18
CA LEU A 588 33.82 -2.21 -4.76
C LEU A 588 32.81 -1.09 -4.56
N CYS A 589 32.82 -0.07 -5.41
CA CYS A 589 31.77 0.98 -5.43
C CYS A 589 30.40 0.36 -5.73
N GLU A 590 30.32 -0.44 -6.77
CA GLU A 590 29.08 -1.10 -7.18
C GLU A 590 28.47 -1.90 -6.02
N TYR A 591 29.27 -2.70 -5.34
CA TYR A 591 28.79 -3.51 -4.22
C TYR A 591 28.47 -2.68 -2.96
N ASP A 592 29.27 -1.66 -2.64
CA ASP A 592 28.99 -0.76 -1.52
C ASP A 592 27.63 -0.07 -1.68
N LEU A 593 27.31 0.35 -2.92
CA LEU A 593 26.00 0.92 -3.24
C LEU A 593 24.87 -0.13 -3.30
N PHE A 594 25.17 -1.40 -3.50
CA PHE A 594 24.19 -2.48 -3.28
C PHE A 594 23.77 -2.56 -1.82
N ILE A 595 24.72 -2.46 -0.89
CA ILE A 595 24.41 -2.40 0.55
C ILE A 595 23.61 -1.13 0.85
N MET A 596 24.04 0.00 0.30
CA MET A 596 23.35 1.29 0.41
C MET A 596 21.88 1.17 0.03
N ALA A 597 21.55 0.56 -1.12
CA ALA A 597 20.19 0.42 -1.62
C ALA A 597 19.27 -0.29 -0.60
N GLN A 598 19.77 -1.34 0.09
CA GLN A 598 19.01 -2.05 1.12
C GLN A 598 18.66 -1.11 2.28
N TYR A 599 19.64 -0.37 2.79
CA TYR A 599 19.46 0.55 3.91
C TYR A 599 18.62 1.76 3.52
N PHE A 600 18.81 2.32 2.33
CA PHE A 600 18.02 3.46 1.86
C PHE A 600 16.52 3.14 1.83
N ILE A 601 16.14 2.04 1.23
CA ILE A 601 14.73 1.57 1.22
C ILE A 601 14.20 1.34 2.63
N TYR A 602 15.01 0.76 3.52
CA TYR A 602 14.61 0.58 4.92
C TYR A 602 14.34 1.92 5.62
N TYR A 603 15.23 2.91 5.46
CA TYR A 603 15.07 4.22 6.08
C TYR A 603 13.88 5.01 5.51
N ILE A 604 13.63 4.92 4.21
CA ILE A 604 12.42 5.47 3.59
C ILE A 604 11.17 4.80 4.19
N SER A 605 11.14 3.47 4.29
CA SER A 605 10.05 2.72 4.93
C SER A 605 9.78 3.19 6.37
N LYS A 606 10.85 3.38 7.14
CA LYS A 606 10.77 3.90 8.51
C LYS A 606 10.25 5.33 8.55
N PHE A 607 10.74 6.20 7.65
CA PHE A 607 10.34 7.60 7.54
C PHE A 607 8.86 7.75 7.15
N LEU A 608 8.40 7.01 6.15
CA LEU A 608 7.02 7.00 5.68
C LEU A 608 6.08 6.20 6.59
N LYS A 609 6.62 5.50 7.62
CA LYS A 609 5.86 4.59 8.50
C LYS A 609 5.12 3.48 7.75
N LEU A 610 5.67 3.04 6.61
CA LEU A 610 5.11 2.02 5.73
C LEU A 610 5.85 0.70 5.87
N ASP A 611 5.15 -0.41 5.70
CA ASP A 611 5.77 -1.74 5.55
C ASP A 611 5.92 -2.07 4.05
N MET A 612 7.01 -1.60 3.43
CA MET A 612 7.29 -1.82 2.01
C MET A 612 7.40 -3.31 1.63
N SER A 613 7.55 -4.20 2.61
CA SER A 613 7.53 -5.64 2.35
C SER A 613 6.12 -6.19 2.11
N LYS A 614 5.09 -5.34 2.19
CA LYS A 614 3.68 -5.67 1.94
C LYS A 614 3.01 -4.59 1.11
N PRO A 615 3.37 -4.45 -0.14
CA PRO A 615 2.69 -3.52 -1.04
C PRO A 615 1.21 -3.89 -1.14
N SER A 616 0.39 -2.90 -1.44
CA SER A 616 -1.03 -3.10 -1.77
C SER A 616 -1.14 -3.45 -3.26
N TYR A 617 -1.87 -4.51 -3.56
CA TYR A 617 -2.12 -4.96 -4.93
C TYR A 617 -3.50 -5.63 -5.03
N SER A 618 -4.08 -5.62 -6.23
CA SER A 618 -5.36 -6.28 -6.51
C SER A 618 -5.21 -7.80 -6.64
N GLU A 619 -6.31 -8.54 -6.53
CA GLU A 619 -6.32 -9.98 -6.82
C GLU A 619 -5.90 -10.26 -8.27
N ALA A 620 -6.35 -9.44 -9.22
CA ALA A 620 -5.95 -9.56 -10.62
C ALA A 620 -4.43 -9.42 -10.83
N ALA A 621 -3.75 -8.56 -10.06
CA ALA A 621 -2.30 -8.47 -10.10
C ALA A 621 -1.63 -9.75 -9.60
N MET A 622 -2.23 -10.44 -8.62
CA MET A 622 -1.72 -11.72 -8.13
C MET A 622 -1.94 -12.85 -9.15
N ASP A 623 -3.02 -12.83 -9.90
CA ASP A 623 -3.24 -13.79 -10.99
C ASP A 623 -2.16 -13.66 -12.07
N VAL A 624 -1.79 -12.42 -12.42
CA VAL A 624 -0.65 -12.15 -13.33
C VAL A 624 0.67 -12.65 -12.72
N TYR A 625 0.93 -12.31 -11.45
CA TYR A 625 2.17 -12.69 -10.76
C TYR A 625 2.36 -14.21 -10.63
N PHE A 626 1.27 -14.94 -10.35
CA PHE A 626 1.30 -16.40 -10.19
C PHE A 626 0.99 -17.17 -11.49
N TYR A 627 0.88 -16.47 -12.61
CA TYR A 627 0.64 -17.14 -13.89
C TYR A 627 1.75 -18.17 -14.18
N LYS A 628 1.32 -19.39 -14.50
CA LYS A 628 2.21 -20.54 -14.77
C LYS A 628 2.00 -21.15 -16.16
N GLY A 629 1.19 -20.49 -16.98
CA GLY A 629 0.97 -20.93 -18.34
C GLY A 629 2.18 -20.69 -19.25
N GLU A 630 2.06 -21.07 -20.51
CA GLU A 630 3.05 -20.76 -21.53
C GLU A 630 3.22 -19.24 -21.67
N LEU A 631 4.47 -18.83 -21.75
CA LEU A 631 4.86 -17.43 -21.84
C LEU A 631 5.06 -17.02 -23.31
#